data_0a8576a3099f829e18f1a278eba4e8fa
#
_entry.id   0a8576a3099f829e18f1a278eba4e8fa
#
_cell.length_a   1.000
_cell.length_b   1.000
_cell.length_c   1.000
_cell.angle_alpha   90.00
_cell.angle_beta   90.00
_cell.angle_gamma   90.00
#
_symmetry.space_group_name_H-M   'P 1'
#
loop_
_entity.id
_entity.type
_entity.pdbx_description
1 polymer ?
#
loop_
_entity_poly.entity_id
_entity_poly.type
_entity_poly.pdbx_seq_one_letter_code
_entity_poly.pdbx_strand_id
1 'polypeptide(L)'
;MTELSARHEEWLVLERGLDAEVVARTGIFSGRRGEDGEVVADRRGNILAFPFLRNDEAVAVKYRTADKRMWQRKGGVKTLYNADVLDDPGLADGKVPLVITEGEIDALSAISAGHPWAVSVPDGAPPARKPDGTLIVVPEGAGDIVPEEDVKYGFLQLDWERLAKVQRIIIATDMDEPGERLAAELVRRLGRVRCARATMPEGCKDLNEVLLRDGSAAVLDVIHGARPYPVSGLYTVDELPPEPPLNTVSTGWPRLDPFVKVYRPALMVVSGFANAGKSTWTMQLAANLIVTQGWPLALASFEMRHTSVLEQVERCLAEALEVHWHRSRFSAIEGAQKLVRSHVTLIAPNPAADEETDVPWLLERATAAVIRHGTKMLLIDPWNEVEHRRGRDETMSEYTGRALRMIKRWLAQMEVLGILVVHPTKEGAKKDAADLTLYDVADSAHFANKADLGVMVARLGNPEDTVTGIKSAKVRYQPEAGRPGNISLTYDRERRVFSQ
;
A
#
# COMPACT_ATOMS: atom_id res chain seq x y z
N MET A 1 -19.42 13.85 50.19
CA MET A 1 -19.88 15.25 50.03
C MET A 1 -18.79 15.97 49.26
N THR A 2 -19.14 16.50 48.11
CA THR A 2 -18.18 17.24 47.26
C THR A 2 -17.68 18.47 47.98
N GLU A 3 -16.37 18.59 48.15
CA GLU A 3 -15.74 19.78 48.78
C GLU A 3 -15.54 20.90 47.72
N LEU A 4 -16.51 21.09 46.82
CA LEU A 4 -16.48 22.15 45.83
C LEU A 4 -16.96 23.47 46.41
N SER A 5 -16.36 24.56 46.03
CA SER A 5 -16.87 25.91 46.21
C SER A 5 -18.05 26.13 45.25
N ALA A 6 -19.04 26.94 45.64
CA ALA A 6 -20.14 27.29 44.76
C ALA A 6 -19.68 27.83 43.38
N ARG A 7 -18.60 28.63 43.36
CA ARG A 7 -18.00 29.15 42.14
C ARG A 7 -17.45 28.05 41.24
N HIS A 8 -16.78 27.05 41.79
CA HIS A 8 -16.21 25.96 40.96
C HIS A 8 -17.29 24.98 40.50
N GLU A 9 -18.31 24.76 41.33
CA GLU A 9 -19.49 24.00 40.94
C GLU A 9 -20.27 24.69 39.79
N GLU A 10 -20.50 26.00 39.91
CA GLU A 10 -21.10 26.81 38.86
C GLU A 10 -20.26 26.77 37.56
N TRP A 11 -18.94 26.89 37.68
CA TRP A 11 -18.07 26.81 36.54
C TRP A 11 -18.11 25.44 35.83
N LEU A 12 -18.10 24.32 36.59
CA LEU A 12 -18.13 22.98 36.01
C LEU A 12 -19.50 22.68 35.37
N VAL A 13 -20.60 23.00 36.08
CA VAL A 13 -21.93 22.60 35.67
C VAL A 13 -22.57 23.59 34.68
N LEU A 14 -22.47 24.92 34.93
CA LEU A 14 -23.13 25.90 34.06
C LEU A 14 -22.22 26.40 32.94
N GLU A 15 -20.93 26.71 33.23
CA GLU A 15 -20.04 27.23 32.20
C GLU A 15 -19.39 26.13 31.32
N ARG A 16 -19.22 24.91 31.89
CA ARG A 16 -18.66 23.76 31.15
C ARG A 16 -19.72 22.73 30.72
N GLY A 17 -20.97 22.93 31.17
CA GLY A 17 -22.10 22.06 30.79
C GLY A 17 -22.01 20.61 31.29
N LEU A 18 -21.19 20.37 32.32
CA LEU A 18 -20.98 19.02 32.83
C LEU A 18 -22.17 18.61 33.71
N ASP A 19 -22.50 17.32 33.68
CA ASP A 19 -23.52 16.75 34.52
C ASP A 19 -23.13 16.83 36.00
N ALA A 20 -24.00 17.33 36.86
CA ALA A 20 -23.73 17.55 38.27
C ALA A 20 -23.47 16.23 39.02
N GLU A 21 -24.14 15.12 38.65
CA GLU A 21 -23.93 13.81 39.27
C GLU A 21 -22.56 13.26 38.86
N VAL A 22 -22.16 13.46 37.61
CA VAL A 22 -20.81 13.08 37.12
C VAL A 22 -19.77 13.84 37.91
N VAL A 23 -19.85 15.17 38.02
CA VAL A 23 -18.93 16.00 38.80
C VAL A 23 -18.84 15.53 40.25
N ALA A 24 -19.98 15.21 40.87
CA ALA A 24 -20.04 14.74 42.27
C ALA A 24 -19.29 13.41 42.52
N ARG A 25 -19.24 12.51 41.49
CA ARG A 25 -18.60 11.19 41.60
C ARG A 25 -17.08 11.22 41.35
N THR A 26 -16.56 12.23 40.70
CA THR A 26 -15.12 12.29 40.29
C THR A 26 -14.16 12.65 41.43
N GLY A 27 -14.67 13.04 42.59
CA GLY A 27 -13.83 13.48 43.71
C GLY A 27 -13.16 14.85 43.47
N ILE A 28 -13.54 15.60 42.44
CA ILE A 28 -13.07 16.95 42.20
C ILE A 28 -13.38 17.84 43.40
N PHE A 29 -12.40 18.64 43.84
CA PHE A 29 -12.56 19.49 45.00
C PHE A 29 -11.96 20.88 44.81
N SER A 30 -12.40 21.84 45.63
CA SER A 30 -11.77 23.16 45.75
C SER A 30 -10.71 23.14 46.83
N GLY A 31 -9.58 23.82 46.61
CA GLY A 31 -8.52 23.88 47.58
C GLY A 31 -7.87 25.25 47.63
N ARG A 32 -7.02 25.42 48.65
CA ARG A 32 -6.16 26.58 48.81
C ARG A 32 -4.71 26.11 49.15
N ARG A 33 -3.72 26.93 48.84
CA ARG A 33 -2.35 26.66 49.28
C ARG A 33 -2.20 26.80 50.79
N GLY A 34 -1.70 25.77 51.42
CA GLY A 34 -1.25 25.81 52.83
C GLY A 34 0.07 26.54 52.99
N GLU A 35 0.49 26.70 54.24
CA GLU A 35 1.75 27.37 54.60
C GLU A 35 2.99 26.58 54.13
N ASP A 36 2.86 25.25 54.00
CA ASP A 36 3.85 24.33 53.47
C ASP A 36 3.90 24.34 51.90
N GLY A 37 3.03 25.11 51.25
CA GLY A 37 2.92 25.20 49.80
C GLY A 37 2.07 24.10 49.17
N GLU A 38 1.61 23.09 49.91
CA GLU A 38 0.68 22.05 49.45
C GLU A 38 -0.74 22.59 49.32
N VAL A 39 -1.53 21.95 48.48
CA VAL A 39 -2.96 22.32 48.31
C VAL A 39 -3.81 21.43 49.22
N VAL A 40 -4.52 22.05 50.12
CA VAL A 40 -5.47 21.41 51.03
C VAL A 40 -6.93 21.72 50.57
N ALA A 41 -7.78 20.75 50.76
CA ALA A 41 -9.20 20.92 50.42
C ALA A 41 -9.84 22.05 51.26
N ASP A 42 -10.51 22.98 50.59
CA ASP A 42 -11.19 24.13 51.22
C ASP A 42 -12.31 24.60 50.30
N ARG A 43 -13.54 24.58 50.78
CA ARG A 43 -14.72 25.08 50.07
C ARG A 43 -14.68 26.58 49.68
N ARG A 44 -13.78 27.35 50.26
CA ARG A 44 -13.51 28.75 49.90
C ARG A 44 -12.26 28.89 49.07
N GLY A 45 -11.63 27.77 48.69
CA GLY A 45 -10.44 27.73 47.89
C GLY A 45 -10.65 28.23 46.49
N ASN A 46 -9.60 28.80 45.90
CA ASN A 46 -9.59 29.32 44.52
C ASN A 46 -8.82 28.41 43.54
N ILE A 47 -8.41 27.23 44.00
CA ILE A 47 -7.73 26.21 43.22
C ILE A 47 -8.70 25.06 42.98
N LEU A 48 -8.94 24.70 41.74
CA LEU A 48 -9.69 23.51 41.35
C LEU A 48 -8.74 22.32 41.25
N ALA A 49 -9.08 21.22 41.88
CA ALA A 49 -8.25 20.02 41.96
C ALA A 49 -8.98 18.83 41.31
N PHE A 50 -8.25 18.18 40.38
CA PHE A 50 -8.69 16.98 39.68
C PHE A 50 -7.87 15.80 40.21
N PRO A 51 -8.42 14.92 41.06
CA PRO A 51 -7.75 13.72 41.53
C PRO A 51 -7.74 12.67 40.42
N PHE A 52 -6.59 12.03 40.24
CA PHE A 52 -6.40 10.86 39.40
C PHE A 52 -6.50 9.63 40.28
N LEU A 53 -7.54 8.85 40.07
CA LEU A 53 -7.87 7.70 40.91
C LEU A 53 -7.31 6.41 40.31
N ARG A 54 -6.87 5.51 41.19
CA ARG A 54 -6.62 4.09 40.90
C ARG A 54 -7.14 3.27 42.07
N ASN A 55 -8.04 2.35 41.81
CA ASN A 55 -8.75 1.59 42.83
C ASN A 55 -9.37 2.50 43.93
N ASP A 56 -10.01 3.55 43.51
CA ASP A 56 -10.64 4.59 44.37
C ASP A 56 -9.64 5.40 45.21
N GLU A 57 -8.34 5.22 45.06
CA GLU A 57 -7.33 6.02 45.75
C GLU A 57 -6.71 7.10 44.87
N ALA A 58 -6.54 8.32 45.38
CA ALA A 58 -5.96 9.43 44.62
C ALA A 58 -4.42 9.28 44.57
N VAL A 59 -3.91 8.78 43.46
CA VAL A 59 -2.46 8.58 43.21
C VAL A 59 -1.75 9.82 42.68
N ALA A 60 -2.51 10.74 42.07
CA ALA A 60 -2.05 12.05 41.64
C ALA A 60 -3.18 13.07 41.75
N VAL A 61 -2.84 14.37 41.76
CA VAL A 61 -3.80 15.45 41.71
C VAL A 61 -3.29 16.54 40.78
N LYS A 62 -4.09 16.95 39.83
CA LYS A 62 -3.80 18.08 38.95
C LYS A 62 -4.60 19.30 39.43
N TYR A 63 -3.93 20.41 39.52
CA TYR A 63 -4.47 21.66 40.02
C TYR A 63 -4.64 22.66 38.90
N ARG A 64 -5.69 23.47 38.98
CA ARG A 64 -5.99 24.55 38.05
C ARG A 64 -6.47 25.78 38.78
N THR A 65 -5.92 26.93 38.42
CA THR A 65 -6.40 28.25 38.87
C THR A 65 -7.29 28.89 37.82
N ALA A 66 -8.00 29.95 38.19
CA ALA A 66 -8.88 30.70 37.29
C ALA A 66 -8.12 31.34 36.11
N ASP A 67 -6.85 31.73 36.31
CA ASP A 67 -5.94 32.23 35.26
C ASP A 67 -5.28 31.13 34.41
N LYS A 68 -5.86 29.92 34.46
CA LYS A 68 -5.45 28.73 33.68
C LYS A 68 -4.03 28.23 33.98
N ARG A 69 -3.41 28.56 35.10
CA ARG A 69 -2.18 27.90 35.53
C ARG A 69 -2.51 26.48 35.99
N MET A 70 -1.72 25.54 35.49
CA MET A 70 -1.85 24.11 35.82
C MET A 70 -0.56 23.58 36.36
N TRP A 71 -0.64 22.71 37.36
CA TRP A 71 0.48 21.92 37.90
C TRP A 71 -0.02 20.65 38.54
N GLN A 72 0.87 19.70 38.79
CA GLN A 72 0.53 18.45 39.47
C GLN A 72 1.11 18.45 40.90
N ARG A 73 0.48 17.66 41.77
CA ARG A 73 0.99 17.38 43.11
C ARG A 73 2.38 16.72 42.99
N LYS A 74 3.36 17.22 43.78
CA LYS A 74 4.73 16.69 43.83
C LYS A 74 4.68 15.22 44.30
N GLY A 75 5.41 14.34 43.59
CA GLY A 75 5.45 12.89 43.93
C GLY A 75 4.23 12.09 43.50
N GLY A 76 3.27 12.70 42.78
CA GLY A 76 2.14 11.98 42.22
C GLY A 76 2.56 11.04 41.08
N VAL A 77 1.84 9.94 40.92
CA VAL A 77 2.04 8.96 39.83
C VAL A 77 1.38 9.48 38.55
N LYS A 78 2.15 9.63 37.46
CA LYS A 78 1.57 9.99 36.17
C LYS A 78 0.77 8.80 35.62
N THR A 79 -0.53 8.95 35.56
CA THR A 79 -1.48 7.97 35.02
C THR A 79 -2.55 8.67 34.21
N LEU A 80 -3.36 7.93 33.48
CA LEU A 80 -4.55 8.48 32.81
C LEU A 80 -5.57 8.95 33.85
N TYR A 81 -6.28 10.04 33.56
CA TYR A 81 -7.45 10.45 34.32
C TYR A 81 -8.59 9.45 34.07
N ASN A 82 -9.32 9.09 35.13
CA ASN A 82 -10.38 8.08 35.09
C ASN A 82 -9.89 6.67 34.65
N ALA A 83 -8.64 6.30 35.02
CA ALA A 83 -7.99 5.06 34.59
C ALA A 83 -8.70 3.78 35.03
N ASP A 84 -9.52 3.82 36.11
CA ASP A 84 -10.23 2.64 36.61
C ASP A 84 -11.26 2.09 35.64
N VAL A 85 -11.74 2.90 34.68
CA VAL A 85 -12.62 2.45 33.60
C VAL A 85 -11.96 1.40 32.70
N LEU A 86 -10.63 1.32 32.66
CA LEU A 86 -9.89 0.36 31.83
C LEU A 86 -10.14 -1.11 32.25
N ASP A 87 -10.70 -1.34 33.45
CA ASP A 87 -11.04 -2.68 33.94
C ASP A 87 -12.43 -3.14 33.48
N ASP A 88 -13.19 -2.30 32.76
CA ASP A 88 -14.49 -2.67 32.23
C ASP A 88 -14.37 -3.75 31.14
N PRO A 89 -15.03 -4.91 31.32
CA PRO A 89 -14.96 -6.02 30.34
C PRO A 89 -15.48 -5.65 28.95
N GLY A 90 -16.37 -4.65 28.83
CA GLY A 90 -16.89 -4.17 27.56
C GLY A 90 -15.83 -3.59 26.63
N LEU A 91 -14.75 -3.05 27.19
CA LEU A 91 -13.59 -2.56 26.43
C LEU A 91 -12.79 -3.73 25.81
N ALA A 92 -12.62 -4.81 26.56
CA ALA A 92 -11.92 -6.01 26.10
C ALA A 92 -12.74 -6.80 25.06
N ASP A 93 -14.07 -6.80 25.17
CA ASP A 93 -14.99 -7.44 24.23
C ASP A 93 -15.20 -6.62 22.93
N GLY A 94 -14.72 -5.36 22.89
CA GLY A 94 -14.97 -4.43 21.80
C GLY A 94 -16.41 -3.92 21.69
N LYS A 95 -17.26 -4.19 22.66
CA LYS A 95 -18.65 -3.72 22.69
C LYS A 95 -18.72 -2.21 22.77
N VAL A 96 -17.83 -1.62 23.56
CA VAL A 96 -17.73 -0.18 23.74
C VAL A 96 -16.29 0.27 23.42
N PRO A 97 -16.09 1.45 22.82
CA PRO A 97 -14.77 2.01 22.61
C PRO A 97 -14.27 2.76 23.85
N LEU A 98 -12.96 2.77 24.07
CA LEU A 98 -12.30 3.70 24.98
C LEU A 98 -12.10 5.04 24.26
N VAL A 99 -12.53 6.14 24.86
CA VAL A 99 -12.23 7.49 24.36
C VAL A 99 -11.02 8.05 25.11
N ILE A 100 -10.00 8.52 24.39
CA ILE A 100 -8.82 9.18 24.96
C ILE A 100 -8.83 10.64 24.52
N THR A 101 -8.93 11.55 25.49
CA THR A 101 -8.96 13.00 25.30
C THR A 101 -7.66 13.66 25.74
N GLU A 102 -7.49 14.94 25.39
CA GLU A 102 -6.35 15.74 25.81
C GLU A 102 -6.48 16.24 27.23
N GLY A 103 -7.67 16.69 27.61
CA GLY A 103 -7.95 17.30 28.90
C GLY A 103 -9.01 16.57 29.73
N GLU A 104 -9.00 16.82 31.07
CA GLU A 104 -9.94 16.22 32.02
C GLU A 104 -11.39 16.69 31.73
N ILE A 105 -11.56 17.93 31.30
CA ILE A 105 -12.89 18.49 30.98
C ILE A 105 -13.51 17.78 29.78
N ASP A 106 -12.71 17.42 28.78
CA ASP A 106 -13.18 16.68 27.60
C ASP A 106 -13.58 15.25 27.94
N ALA A 107 -12.80 14.57 28.80
CA ALA A 107 -13.18 13.27 29.32
C ALA A 107 -14.51 13.36 30.09
N LEU A 108 -14.64 14.36 30.96
CA LEU A 108 -15.86 14.61 31.70
C LEU A 108 -17.06 14.98 30.79
N SER A 109 -16.80 15.65 29.67
CA SER A 109 -17.84 15.97 28.67
C SER A 109 -18.38 14.70 28.01
N ALA A 110 -17.49 13.76 27.63
CA ALA A 110 -17.91 12.47 27.13
C ALA A 110 -18.71 11.66 28.16
N ILE A 111 -18.27 11.66 29.44
CA ILE A 111 -18.93 10.96 30.53
C ILE A 111 -20.32 11.59 30.82
N SER A 112 -20.40 12.92 30.86
CA SER A 112 -21.64 13.67 31.02
C SER A 112 -22.64 13.45 29.88
N ALA A 113 -22.12 13.19 28.68
CA ALA A 113 -22.95 12.84 27.52
C ALA A 113 -23.46 11.39 27.54
N GLY A 114 -23.05 10.57 28.50
CA GLY A 114 -23.49 9.18 28.64
C GLY A 114 -22.46 8.15 28.12
N HIS A 115 -21.22 8.55 27.86
CA HIS A 115 -20.11 7.65 27.48
C HIS A 115 -19.08 7.56 28.61
N PRO A 116 -19.25 6.63 29.60
CA PRO A 116 -18.39 6.57 30.78
C PRO A 116 -16.95 6.10 30.50
N TRP A 117 -16.70 5.45 29.37
CA TRP A 117 -15.38 4.90 28.97
C TRP A 117 -14.49 5.96 28.34
N ALA A 118 -14.30 7.08 29.05
CA ALA A 118 -13.45 8.18 28.61
C ALA A 118 -12.33 8.46 29.63
N VAL A 119 -11.12 8.63 29.12
CA VAL A 119 -9.91 8.95 29.90
C VAL A 119 -9.22 10.17 29.29
N SER A 120 -8.42 10.90 30.07
CA SER A 120 -7.55 11.93 29.50
C SER A 120 -6.08 11.68 29.82
N VAL A 121 -5.19 12.21 28.95
CA VAL A 121 -3.75 12.20 29.22
C VAL A 121 -3.39 13.17 30.35
N PRO A 122 -2.35 12.88 31.17
CA PRO A 122 -2.07 13.68 32.36
C PRO A 122 -1.51 15.08 32.07
N ASP A 123 -0.73 15.23 31.01
CA ASP A 123 0.07 16.43 30.74
C ASP A 123 -0.40 17.25 29.50
N GLY A 124 -1.54 16.85 28.87
CA GLY A 124 -2.02 17.45 27.63
C GLY A 124 -1.09 17.19 26.45
N ALA A 125 -1.31 17.92 25.33
CA ALA A 125 -0.53 17.74 24.11
C ALA A 125 0.88 18.32 24.23
N PRO A 126 1.89 17.65 23.58
CA PRO A 126 3.21 18.22 23.44
C PRO A 126 3.22 19.32 22.37
N PRO A 127 4.20 20.26 22.42
CA PRO A 127 4.34 21.26 21.36
C PRO A 127 4.49 20.58 19.99
N ALA A 128 3.73 21.03 18.98
CA ALA A 128 3.80 20.47 17.62
C ALA A 128 5.06 20.90 16.86
N ARG A 129 5.70 21.98 17.30
CA ARG A 129 6.86 22.57 16.65
C ARG A 129 8.07 22.62 17.57
N LYS A 130 9.26 22.53 16.99
CA LYS A 130 10.54 22.80 17.66
C LYS A 130 10.66 24.32 17.96
N PRO A 131 11.62 24.72 18.83
CA PRO A 131 11.86 26.13 19.12
C PRO A 131 12.20 26.99 17.89
N ASP A 132 12.72 26.37 16.83
CA ASP A 132 13.02 27.01 15.53
C ASP A 132 11.81 27.11 14.60
N GLY A 133 10.61 26.70 15.06
CA GLY A 133 9.36 26.73 14.27
C GLY A 133 9.14 25.50 13.37
N THR A 134 10.09 24.59 13.26
CA THR A 134 9.96 23.37 12.42
C THR A 134 8.91 22.42 12.99
N LEU A 135 7.98 21.96 12.14
CA LEU A 135 6.98 20.95 12.51
C LEU A 135 7.65 19.61 12.89
N ILE A 136 7.19 19.03 13.99
CA ILE A 136 7.67 17.72 14.45
C ILE A 136 6.81 16.65 13.80
N VAL A 137 7.38 15.92 12.84
CA VAL A 137 6.72 14.80 12.18
C VAL A 137 6.80 13.56 13.07
N VAL A 138 5.66 12.95 13.35
CA VAL A 138 5.58 11.70 14.11
C VAL A 138 5.72 10.52 13.13
N PRO A 139 6.68 9.60 13.33
CA PRO A 139 6.83 8.42 12.48
C PRO A 139 5.61 7.48 12.55
N GLU A 140 5.35 6.71 11.50
CA GLU A 140 4.21 5.78 11.44
C GLU A 140 4.47 4.49 12.18
N GLY A 141 5.28 4.11 12.84
CA GLY A 141 5.51 2.85 13.56
C GLY A 141 6.08 3.06 14.96
N ALA A 142 5.97 2.05 15.77
CA ALA A 142 6.50 2.06 17.15
C ALA A 142 7.92 1.48 17.26
N GLY A 143 8.55 1.06 16.15
CA GLY A 143 9.80 0.30 16.17
C GLY A 143 11.04 1.04 16.71
N ASP A 144 10.98 2.36 16.86
CA ASP A 144 12.02 3.20 17.43
C ASP A 144 11.70 3.67 18.87
N ILE A 145 10.57 3.23 19.45
CA ILE A 145 10.21 3.55 20.83
C ILE A 145 10.92 2.59 21.76
N VAL A 146 11.75 3.13 22.65
CA VAL A 146 12.35 2.43 23.76
C VAL A 146 11.51 2.73 25.00
N PRO A 147 10.70 1.78 25.53
CA PRO A 147 9.73 2.06 26.61
C PRO A 147 10.36 2.69 27.85
N GLU A 148 11.58 2.28 28.22
CA GLU A 148 12.30 2.76 29.39
C GLU A 148 12.76 4.22 29.25
N GLU A 149 12.93 4.71 28.02
CA GLU A 149 13.35 6.08 27.70
C GLU A 149 12.17 7.00 27.37
N ASP A 150 10.96 6.44 27.18
CA ASP A 150 9.76 7.17 26.77
C ASP A 150 9.07 7.88 27.95
N VAL A 151 9.82 8.71 28.66
CA VAL A 151 9.39 9.38 29.91
C VAL A 151 8.10 10.18 29.71
N LYS A 152 7.92 10.82 28.56
CA LYS A 152 6.75 11.66 28.30
C LYS A 152 5.45 10.85 28.24
N TYR A 153 5.49 9.64 27.69
CA TYR A 153 4.35 8.75 27.53
C TYR A 153 4.39 7.55 28.47
N GLY A 154 5.24 7.60 29.51
CA GLY A 154 5.37 6.56 30.53
C GLY A 154 4.07 6.22 31.25
N PHE A 155 3.10 7.13 31.26
CA PHE A 155 1.75 6.88 31.77
C PHE A 155 1.00 5.78 30.99
N LEU A 156 1.28 5.59 29.72
CA LEU A 156 0.74 4.47 28.94
C LEU A 156 1.35 3.14 29.36
N GLN A 157 2.64 3.14 29.72
CA GLN A 157 3.31 1.93 30.19
C GLN A 157 2.78 1.44 31.53
N LEU A 158 2.40 2.36 32.41
CA LEU A 158 1.81 2.02 33.72
C LEU A 158 0.50 1.23 33.59
N ASP A 159 -0.31 1.55 32.59
CA ASP A 159 -1.61 0.92 32.32
C ASP A 159 -1.55 -0.02 31.10
N TRP A 160 -0.35 -0.40 30.63
CA TRP A 160 -0.20 -1.13 29.38
C TRP A 160 -0.94 -2.48 29.33
N GLU A 161 -0.89 -3.25 30.42
CA GLU A 161 -1.60 -4.55 30.49
C GLU A 161 -3.12 -4.41 30.35
N ARG A 162 -3.68 -3.29 30.82
CA ARG A 162 -5.10 -2.94 30.72
C ARG A 162 -5.41 -2.40 29.32
N LEU A 163 -4.63 -1.43 28.85
CA LEU A 163 -4.77 -0.83 27.51
C LEU A 163 -4.55 -1.86 26.39
N ALA A 164 -3.68 -2.84 26.59
CA ALA A 164 -3.44 -3.89 25.59
C ALA A 164 -4.70 -4.76 25.30
N LYS A 165 -5.61 -4.87 26.26
CA LYS A 165 -6.86 -5.62 26.13
C LYS A 165 -7.96 -4.84 25.41
N VAL A 166 -7.86 -3.50 25.36
CA VAL A 166 -8.86 -2.65 24.73
C VAL A 166 -8.89 -2.88 23.21
N GLN A 167 -10.05 -3.26 22.66
CA GLN A 167 -10.18 -3.59 21.25
C GLN A 167 -10.39 -2.36 20.35
N ARG A 168 -11.08 -1.33 20.85
CA ARG A 168 -11.44 -0.14 20.10
C ARG A 168 -11.10 1.11 20.89
N ILE A 169 -10.32 2.00 20.29
CA ILE A 169 -9.85 3.24 20.91
C ILE A 169 -10.22 4.42 20.01
N ILE A 170 -10.88 5.41 20.55
CA ILE A 170 -11.19 6.66 19.88
C ILE A 170 -10.29 7.75 20.43
N ILE A 171 -9.50 8.36 19.56
CA ILE A 171 -8.63 9.48 19.88
C ILE A 171 -9.42 10.78 19.64
N ALA A 172 -9.74 11.47 20.72
CA ALA A 172 -10.54 12.70 20.75
C ALA A 172 -9.73 13.86 21.37
N THR A 173 -8.52 14.08 20.86
CA THR A 173 -7.67 15.23 21.20
C THR A 173 -8.13 16.47 20.45
N ASP A 174 -7.68 17.64 20.89
CA ASP A 174 -8.00 18.92 20.28
C ASP A 174 -7.69 18.97 18.77
N MET A 175 -8.47 19.77 18.03
CA MET A 175 -8.33 19.93 16.58
C MET A 175 -7.31 21.02 16.21
N ASP A 176 -6.20 21.09 16.97
CA ASP A 176 -5.07 21.99 16.69
C ASP A 176 -3.76 21.22 16.46
N GLU A 177 -2.69 21.91 16.05
CA GLU A 177 -1.41 21.25 15.75
C GLU A 177 -0.85 20.42 16.94
N PRO A 178 -0.88 20.89 18.20
CA PRO A 178 -0.48 20.08 19.35
C PRO A 178 -1.35 18.83 19.54
N GLY A 179 -2.69 18.99 19.44
CA GLY A 179 -3.64 17.88 19.57
C GLY A 179 -3.48 16.82 18.48
N GLU A 180 -3.23 17.24 17.24
CA GLU A 180 -2.94 16.30 16.13
C GLU A 180 -1.61 15.56 16.37
N ARG A 181 -0.59 16.23 16.90
CA ARG A 181 0.65 15.56 17.30
C ARG A 181 0.42 14.53 18.40
N LEU A 182 -0.36 14.89 19.42
CA LEU A 182 -0.73 13.95 20.50
C LEU A 182 -1.48 12.74 19.93
N ALA A 183 -2.44 12.97 19.04
CA ALA A 183 -3.19 11.90 18.37
C ALA A 183 -2.25 10.93 17.65
N ALA A 184 -1.33 11.45 16.83
CA ALA A 184 -0.35 10.64 16.11
C ALA A 184 0.55 9.81 17.04
N GLU A 185 1.03 10.40 18.14
CA GLU A 185 1.86 9.73 19.13
C GLU A 185 1.11 8.65 19.92
N LEU A 186 -0.17 8.88 20.23
CA LEU A 186 -1.03 7.86 20.87
C LEU A 186 -1.29 6.68 19.92
N VAL A 187 -1.67 6.96 18.67
CA VAL A 187 -1.93 5.94 17.64
C VAL A 187 -0.70 5.08 17.38
N ARG A 188 0.47 5.71 17.31
CA ARG A 188 1.75 5.02 17.12
C ARG A 188 2.05 4.01 18.22
N ARG A 189 1.74 4.34 19.51
CA ARG A 189 1.98 3.47 20.66
C ARG A 189 0.87 2.44 20.86
N LEU A 190 -0.38 2.86 20.70
CA LEU A 190 -1.53 2.01 20.96
C LEU A 190 -1.83 1.04 19.81
N GLY A 191 -1.34 1.34 18.59
CA GLY A 191 -1.55 0.54 17.39
C GLY A 191 -2.71 1.06 16.54
N ARG A 192 -2.38 1.42 15.29
CA ARG A 192 -3.29 2.04 14.29
C ARG A 192 -4.56 1.23 14.03
N VAL A 193 -4.46 -0.10 14.03
CA VAL A 193 -5.56 -1.03 13.67
C VAL A 193 -6.78 -0.87 14.58
N ARG A 194 -6.58 -0.56 15.86
CA ARG A 194 -7.65 -0.43 16.85
C ARG A 194 -8.01 1.02 17.18
N CYS A 195 -7.35 1.99 16.55
CA CYS A 195 -7.57 3.41 16.78
C CYS A 195 -8.45 4.04 15.71
N ALA A 196 -9.32 4.94 16.13
CA ALA A 196 -10.14 5.80 15.28
C ALA A 196 -9.96 7.26 15.71
N ARG A 197 -10.09 8.22 14.79
CA ARG A 197 -10.02 9.66 15.05
C ARG A 197 -11.43 10.23 15.18
N ALA A 198 -11.74 10.83 16.30
CA ALA A 198 -12.91 11.69 16.45
C ALA A 198 -12.64 13.03 15.75
N THR A 199 -13.58 13.48 14.94
CA THR A 199 -13.52 14.78 14.25
C THR A 199 -14.60 15.68 14.81
N MET A 200 -14.21 16.80 15.37
CA MET A 200 -15.18 17.78 15.91
C MET A 200 -15.90 18.49 14.76
N PRO A 201 -17.15 18.89 14.96
CA PRO A 201 -17.88 19.74 14.01
C PRO A 201 -17.16 21.07 13.78
N GLU A 202 -17.35 21.68 12.61
CA GLU A 202 -16.78 22.97 12.27
C GLU A 202 -17.05 24.02 13.35
N GLY A 203 -16.02 24.70 13.79
CA GLY A 203 -16.08 25.71 14.83
C GLY A 203 -15.96 25.19 16.27
N CYS A 204 -15.84 23.86 16.47
CA CYS A 204 -15.49 23.27 17.76
C CYS A 204 -14.09 22.69 17.75
N LYS A 205 -13.33 22.97 18.81
CA LYS A 205 -11.94 22.52 18.98
C LYS A 205 -11.86 21.18 19.73
N ASP A 206 -12.73 21.00 20.71
CA ASP A 206 -12.71 19.89 21.66
C ASP A 206 -14.12 19.37 21.98
N LEU A 207 -14.22 18.28 22.75
CA LEU A 207 -15.51 17.69 23.12
C LEU A 207 -16.32 18.59 24.06
N ASN A 208 -15.68 19.42 24.86
CA ASN A 208 -16.42 20.33 25.74
C ASN A 208 -17.09 21.43 24.94
N GLU A 209 -16.47 21.99 23.91
CA GLU A 209 -17.11 22.95 23.01
C GLU A 209 -18.27 22.33 22.25
N VAL A 210 -18.19 21.05 21.85
CA VAL A 210 -19.33 20.31 21.27
C VAL A 210 -20.47 20.16 22.26
N LEU A 211 -20.17 19.78 23.51
CA LEU A 211 -21.17 19.66 24.56
C LEU A 211 -21.91 20.97 24.80
N LEU A 212 -21.17 22.08 24.89
CA LEU A 212 -21.73 23.41 25.17
C LEU A 212 -22.57 23.93 24.00
N ARG A 213 -22.17 23.71 22.79
CA ARG A 213 -22.84 24.24 21.60
C ARG A 213 -24.05 23.38 21.18
N ASP A 214 -23.85 22.07 21.13
CA ASP A 214 -24.77 21.14 20.45
C ASP A 214 -25.36 20.09 21.39
N GLY A 215 -24.90 20.01 22.64
CA GLY A 215 -25.42 19.11 23.68
C GLY A 215 -24.85 17.67 23.62
N SER A 216 -25.36 16.85 24.58
CA SER A 216 -24.86 15.47 24.80
C SER A 216 -25.00 14.55 23.60
N ALA A 217 -26.10 14.68 22.84
CA ALA A 217 -26.32 13.85 21.65
C ALA A 217 -25.22 14.06 20.59
N ALA A 218 -24.80 15.32 20.36
CA ALA A 218 -23.75 15.64 19.41
C ALA A 218 -22.38 15.11 19.86
N VAL A 219 -22.08 15.10 21.15
CA VAL A 219 -20.86 14.46 21.69
C VAL A 219 -20.85 12.96 21.38
N LEU A 220 -21.98 12.27 21.58
CA LEU A 220 -22.11 10.85 21.23
C LEU A 220 -22.01 10.62 19.73
N ASP A 221 -22.55 11.50 18.89
CA ASP A 221 -22.41 11.44 17.44
C ASP A 221 -20.96 11.57 17.00
N VAL A 222 -20.18 12.47 17.61
CA VAL A 222 -18.73 12.62 17.39
C VAL A 222 -17.98 11.33 17.76
N ILE A 223 -18.32 10.73 18.91
CA ILE A 223 -17.71 9.48 19.37
C ILE A 223 -18.05 8.31 18.42
N HIS A 224 -19.33 8.13 18.08
CA HIS A 224 -19.77 7.04 17.22
C HIS A 224 -19.37 7.24 15.75
N GLY A 225 -19.24 8.47 15.31
CA GLY A 225 -18.79 8.85 13.95
C GLY A 225 -17.27 8.85 13.77
N ALA A 226 -16.48 8.46 14.79
CA ALA A 226 -15.04 8.42 14.71
C ALA A 226 -14.57 7.48 13.58
N ARG A 227 -13.65 7.98 12.74
CA ARG A 227 -13.13 7.26 11.57
C ARG A 227 -11.87 6.45 11.92
N PRO A 228 -11.82 5.15 11.56
CA PRO A 228 -10.62 4.36 11.73
C PRO A 228 -9.42 4.99 11.04
N TYR A 229 -8.24 4.88 11.65
CA TYR A 229 -7.02 5.29 10.97
C TYR A 229 -6.74 4.37 9.77
N PRO A 230 -6.38 4.93 8.59
CA PRO A 230 -6.10 4.13 7.40
C PRO A 230 -4.99 3.11 7.65
N VAL A 231 -5.21 1.88 7.25
CA VAL A 231 -4.20 0.81 7.25
C VAL A 231 -3.82 0.53 5.81
N SER A 232 -2.54 0.64 5.49
CA SER A 232 -2.06 0.43 4.12
C SER A 232 -2.48 -0.94 3.59
N GLY A 233 -3.14 -0.95 2.43
CA GLY A 233 -3.65 -2.16 1.79
C GLY A 233 -5.01 -2.66 2.31
N LEU A 234 -5.66 -1.92 3.22
CA LEU A 234 -7.02 -2.16 3.66
C LEU A 234 -7.92 -0.98 3.26
N TYR A 235 -8.90 -1.26 2.41
CA TYR A 235 -9.82 -0.26 1.88
C TYR A 235 -11.25 -0.78 1.95
N THR A 236 -12.19 0.06 2.31
CA THR A 236 -13.60 -0.17 1.99
C THR A 236 -13.84 0.07 0.51
N VAL A 237 -14.99 -0.34 -0.01
CA VAL A 237 -15.31 -0.15 -1.44
C VAL A 237 -15.25 1.32 -1.84
N ASP A 238 -15.72 2.21 -0.96
CA ASP A 238 -15.76 3.65 -1.22
C ASP A 238 -14.37 4.33 -1.11
N GLU A 239 -13.41 3.67 -0.46
CA GLU A 239 -12.03 4.16 -0.29
C GLU A 239 -11.07 3.63 -1.37
N LEU A 240 -11.53 2.65 -2.18
CA LEU A 240 -10.70 2.13 -3.24
C LEU A 240 -10.31 3.24 -4.23
N PRO A 241 -9.01 3.42 -4.50
CA PRO A 241 -8.60 4.36 -5.55
C PRO A 241 -9.17 3.90 -6.90
N PRO A 242 -9.67 4.83 -7.72
CA PRO A 242 -10.20 4.48 -9.02
C PRO A 242 -9.11 3.83 -9.89
N GLU A 243 -9.39 2.63 -10.39
CA GLU A 243 -8.51 1.98 -11.35
C GLU A 243 -8.73 2.58 -12.75
N PRO A 244 -7.65 2.87 -13.51
CA PRO A 244 -7.80 3.30 -14.89
C PRO A 244 -8.43 2.19 -15.72
N PRO A 245 -9.22 2.52 -16.75
CA PRO A 245 -9.82 1.51 -17.63
C PRO A 245 -8.73 0.69 -18.33
N LEU A 246 -9.00 -0.60 -18.53
CA LEU A 246 -8.10 -1.50 -19.22
C LEU A 246 -7.98 -1.11 -20.71
N ASN A 247 -6.88 -0.45 -21.05
CA ASN A 247 -6.60 -0.04 -22.42
C ASN A 247 -5.90 -1.15 -23.20
N THR A 248 -6.67 -1.95 -23.95
CA THR A 248 -6.14 -3.00 -24.80
C THR A 248 -5.84 -2.48 -26.21
N VAL A 249 -4.74 -2.96 -26.80
CA VAL A 249 -4.33 -2.62 -28.16
C VAL A 249 -4.19 -3.88 -29.02
N SER A 250 -4.32 -3.71 -30.33
CA SER A 250 -4.15 -4.78 -31.32
C SER A 250 -2.75 -5.38 -31.28
N THR A 251 -2.63 -6.68 -31.49
CA THR A 251 -1.36 -7.39 -31.72
C THR A 251 -0.71 -7.02 -33.06
N GLY A 252 -1.42 -6.31 -33.91
CA GLY A 252 -1.04 -6.08 -35.31
C GLY A 252 -1.48 -7.21 -36.26
N TRP A 253 -2.10 -8.25 -35.74
CA TRP A 253 -2.74 -9.30 -36.52
C TRP A 253 -4.26 -9.31 -36.26
N PRO A 254 -5.08 -8.68 -37.13
CA PRO A 254 -6.52 -8.56 -36.92
C PRO A 254 -7.24 -9.90 -36.67
N ARG A 255 -6.76 -11.01 -37.28
CA ARG A 255 -7.33 -12.35 -37.05
C ARG A 255 -6.99 -12.92 -35.67
N LEU A 256 -5.91 -12.44 -35.02
CA LEU A 256 -5.51 -12.87 -33.69
C LEU A 256 -6.22 -12.04 -32.59
N ASP A 257 -6.55 -10.79 -32.84
CA ASP A 257 -7.10 -9.85 -31.84
C ASP A 257 -8.38 -10.32 -31.14
N PRO A 258 -9.29 -11.10 -31.75
CA PRO A 258 -10.42 -11.69 -31.01
C PRO A 258 -10.01 -12.68 -29.91
N PHE A 259 -8.79 -13.21 -29.98
CA PHE A 259 -8.27 -14.21 -29.06
C PHE A 259 -7.24 -13.65 -28.10
N VAL A 260 -6.46 -12.65 -28.51
CA VAL A 260 -5.52 -11.96 -27.63
C VAL A 260 -5.26 -10.54 -28.14
N LYS A 261 -5.49 -9.56 -27.25
CA LYS A 261 -4.99 -8.19 -27.35
C LYS A 261 -4.01 -7.95 -26.23
N VAL A 262 -3.13 -6.99 -26.39
CA VAL A 262 -2.12 -6.66 -25.39
C VAL A 262 -2.49 -5.39 -24.62
N TYR A 263 -2.01 -5.29 -23.39
CA TYR A 263 -2.22 -4.13 -22.52
C TYR A 263 -1.04 -3.96 -21.57
N ARG A 264 -0.96 -2.83 -20.90
CA ARG A 264 0.05 -2.53 -19.89
C ARG A 264 -0.63 -2.05 -18.59
N PRO A 265 -0.13 -2.46 -17.41
CA PRO A 265 0.90 -3.49 -17.22
C PRO A 265 0.37 -4.91 -17.41
N ALA A 266 1.18 -5.80 -17.99
CA ALA A 266 0.83 -7.22 -18.14
C ALA A 266 2.08 -8.10 -18.24
N LEU A 267 1.97 -9.36 -17.85
CA LEU A 267 2.94 -10.42 -18.11
C LEU A 267 2.38 -11.37 -19.18
N MET A 268 2.96 -11.36 -20.37
CA MET A 268 2.70 -12.32 -21.43
C MET A 268 3.75 -13.44 -21.37
N VAL A 269 3.31 -14.68 -21.27
CA VAL A 269 4.16 -15.86 -21.36
C VAL A 269 3.96 -16.52 -22.72
N VAL A 270 5.06 -16.72 -23.44
CA VAL A 270 5.06 -17.34 -24.76
C VAL A 270 5.85 -18.64 -24.71
N SER A 271 5.23 -19.75 -25.06
CA SER A 271 5.88 -21.06 -25.09
C SER A 271 5.58 -21.82 -26.40
N GLY A 272 6.23 -22.95 -26.58
CA GLY A 272 6.07 -23.80 -27.76
C GLY A 272 7.34 -24.58 -28.05
N PHE A 273 7.27 -25.47 -29.04
CA PHE A 273 8.39 -26.36 -29.39
C PHE A 273 9.64 -25.60 -29.84
N ALA A 274 10.79 -26.26 -29.77
CA ALA A 274 12.00 -25.74 -30.37
C ALA A 274 11.78 -25.51 -31.88
N ASN A 275 12.37 -24.43 -32.40
CA ASN A 275 12.26 -24.05 -33.82
C ASN A 275 10.82 -23.78 -34.33
N ALA A 276 9.83 -23.64 -33.43
CA ALA A 276 8.47 -23.26 -33.81
C ALA A 276 8.29 -21.78 -34.20
N GLY A 277 9.33 -20.95 -34.02
CA GLY A 277 9.29 -19.54 -34.36
C GLY A 277 8.89 -18.61 -33.21
N LYS A 278 9.01 -19.04 -31.94
CA LYS A 278 8.67 -18.21 -30.76
C LYS A 278 9.34 -16.83 -30.79
N SER A 279 10.68 -16.82 -30.91
CA SER A 279 11.49 -15.59 -30.95
C SER A 279 11.09 -14.66 -32.10
N THR A 280 10.86 -15.22 -33.29
CA THR A 280 10.40 -14.45 -34.44
C THR A 280 9.01 -13.86 -34.18
N TRP A 281 8.08 -14.65 -33.63
CA TRP A 281 6.73 -14.19 -33.34
C TRP A 281 6.72 -13.07 -32.29
N THR A 282 7.48 -13.22 -31.21
CA THR A 282 7.58 -12.19 -30.15
C THR A 282 8.26 -10.91 -30.63
N MET A 283 9.31 -11.01 -31.43
CA MET A 283 9.97 -9.86 -32.04
C MET A 283 9.04 -9.14 -33.03
N GLN A 284 8.26 -9.89 -33.80
CA GLN A 284 7.29 -9.30 -34.73
C GLN A 284 6.09 -8.66 -34.00
N LEU A 285 5.60 -9.27 -32.92
CA LEU A 285 4.61 -8.63 -32.04
C LEU A 285 5.16 -7.29 -31.52
N ALA A 286 6.38 -7.28 -31.02
CA ALA A 286 7.01 -6.04 -30.56
C ALA A 286 7.17 -5.01 -31.69
N ALA A 287 7.57 -5.43 -32.89
CA ALA A 287 7.67 -4.57 -34.05
C ALA A 287 6.31 -3.96 -34.44
N ASN A 288 5.23 -4.76 -34.45
CA ASN A 288 3.88 -4.28 -34.68
C ASN A 288 3.50 -3.19 -33.66
N LEU A 289 3.80 -3.41 -32.38
CA LEU A 289 3.50 -2.44 -31.31
C LEU A 289 4.38 -1.19 -31.37
N ILE A 290 5.62 -1.29 -31.81
CA ILE A 290 6.45 -0.12 -32.10
C ILE A 290 5.80 0.73 -33.20
N VAL A 291 5.40 0.09 -34.32
CA VAL A 291 4.86 0.80 -35.47
C VAL A 291 3.46 1.37 -35.20
N THR A 292 2.60 0.62 -34.50
CA THR A 292 1.20 1.03 -34.31
C THR A 292 0.97 1.88 -33.06
N GLN A 293 1.77 1.67 -32.00
CA GLN A 293 1.59 2.31 -30.70
C GLN A 293 2.77 3.21 -30.28
N GLY A 294 3.88 3.18 -31.01
CA GLY A 294 5.11 3.88 -30.63
C GLY A 294 5.74 3.37 -29.33
N TRP A 295 5.53 2.10 -28.96
CA TRP A 295 6.05 1.54 -27.70
C TRP A 295 7.51 1.11 -27.83
N PRO A 296 8.48 1.75 -27.16
CA PRO A 296 9.87 1.32 -27.20
C PRO A 296 10.08 -0.02 -26.49
N LEU A 297 11.00 -0.82 -27.04
CA LEU A 297 11.34 -2.17 -26.60
C LEU A 297 12.69 -2.18 -25.85
N ALA A 298 12.74 -2.80 -24.67
CA ALA A 298 13.98 -3.34 -24.11
C ALA A 298 14.01 -4.85 -24.38
N LEU A 299 15.06 -5.32 -25.01
CA LEU A 299 15.22 -6.70 -25.44
C LEU A 299 16.41 -7.34 -24.74
N ALA A 300 16.16 -8.34 -23.89
CA ALA A 300 17.12 -9.21 -23.27
C ALA A 300 17.17 -10.54 -24.03
N SER A 301 18.15 -10.71 -24.91
CA SER A 301 18.38 -11.93 -25.67
C SER A 301 19.76 -12.47 -25.37
N PHE A 302 19.83 -13.64 -24.73
CA PHE A 302 21.09 -14.22 -24.26
C PHE A 302 21.56 -15.41 -25.11
N GLU A 303 20.68 -15.97 -25.94
CA GLU A 303 20.98 -17.16 -26.78
C GLU A 303 21.63 -16.77 -28.14
N MET A 304 21.25 -15.61 -28.68
CA MET A 304 21.64 -15.21 -30.02
C MET A 304 22.61 -14.04 -30.00
N ARG A 305 23.47 -13.96 -31.06
CA ARG A 305 24.36 -12.80 -31.27
C ARG A 305 23.53 -11.54 -31.46
N HIS A 306 23.95 -10.44 -30.85
CA HIS A 306 23.24 -9.15 -30.89
C HIS A 306 22.97 -8.65 -32.31
N THR A 307 23.91 -8.85 -33.25
CA THR A 307 23.77 -8.50 -34.67
C THR A 307 22.60 -9.27 -35.32
N SER A 308 22.51 -10.59 -35.07
CA SER A 308 21.45 -11.44 -35.62
C SER A 308 20.07 -11.08 -35.04
N VAL A 309 20.03 -10.73 -33.75
CA VAL A 309 18.83 -10.26 -33.10
C VAL A 309 18.33 -8.96 -33.68
N LEU A 310 19.24 -7.97 -33.84
CA LEU A 310 18.91 -6.67 -34.43
C LEU A 310 18.48 -6.78 -35.90
N GLU A 311 19.13 -7.61 -36.69
CA GLU A 311 18.68 -7.91 -38.06
C GLU A 311 17.29 -8.51 -38.12
N GLN A 312 16.96 -9.43 -37.20
CA GLN A 312 15.62 -10.01 -37.11
C GLN A 312 14.57 -8.97 -36.72
N VAL A 313 14.86 -8.12 -35.72
CA VAL A 313 13.97 -7.02 -35.32
C VAL A 313 13.77 -6.03 -36.49
N GLU A 314 14.84 -5.70 -37.24
CA GLU A 314 14.78 -4.83 -38.42
C GLU A 314 13.85 -5.41 -39.51
N ARG A 315 13.96 -6.72 -39.79
CA ARG A 315 13.04 -7.42 -40.73
C ARG A 315 11.58 -7.35 -40.25
N CYS A 316 11.32 -7.60 -38.98
CA CYS A 316 9.99 -7.51 -38.39
C CYS A 316 9.42 -6.08 -38.46
N LEU A 317 10.23 -5.06 -38.22
CA LEU A 317 9.83 -3.65 -38.35
C LEU A 317 9.55 -3.25 -39.81
N ALA A 318 10.36 -3.72 -40.74
CA ALA A 318 10.11 -3.47 -42.15
C ALA A 318 8.77 -4.09 -42.59
N GLU A 319 8.48 -5.32 -42.19
CA GLU A 319 7.19 -5.96 -42.44
C GLU A 319 6.04 -5.17 -41.81
N ALA A 320 6.16 -4.76 -40.54
CA ALA A 320 5.13 -3.98 -39.85
C ALA A 320 4.88 -2.63 -40.55
N LEU A 321 5.91 -1.96 -41.06
CA LEU A 321 5.77 -0.70 -41.81
C LEU A 321 5.10 -0.91 -43.16
N GLU A 322 5.38 -2.01 -43.86
CA GLU A 322 4.67 -2.35 -45.11
C GLU A 322 3.19 -2.61 -44.85
N VAL A 323 2.89 -3.41 -43.83
CA VAL A 323 1.52 -3.85 -43.50
C VAL A 323 0.68 -2.70 -42.93
N HIS A 324 1.18 -1.99 -41.92
CA HIS A 324 0.38 -1.01 -41.20
C HIS A 324 0.43 0.41 -41.79
N TRP A 325 1.55 0.79 -42.41
CA TRP A 325 1.72 2.12 -42.98
C TRP A 325 1.74 2.11 -44.53
N HIS A 326 1.51 0.95 -45.13
CA HIS A 326 1.47 0.77 -46.60
C HIS A 326 2.70 1.34 -47.33
N ARG A 327 3.88 1.22 -46.68
CA ARG A 327 5.14 1.69 -47.23
C ARG A 327 5.64 0.74 -48.31
N SER A 328 6.34 1.29 -49.31
CA SER A 328 7.09 0.44 -50.22
C SER A 328 8.22 -0.29 -49.51
N ARG A 329 8.61 -1.45 -49.98
CA ARG A 329 9.68 -2.26 -49.36
C ARG A 329 10.94 -1.47 -49.07
N PHE A 330 11.44 -0.67 -50.03
CA PHE A 330 12.61 0.16 -49.86
C PHE A 330 12.43 1.17 -48.70
N SER A 331 11.38 1.92 -48.69
CA SER A 331 11.06 2.90 -47.65
C SER A 331 10.83 2.24 -46.29
N ALA A 332 10.29 1.01 -46.24
CA ALA A 332 10.09 0.24 -45.03
C ALA A 332 11.43 -0.19 -44.40
N ILE A 333 12.38 -0.63 -45.21
CA ILE A 333 13.74 -1.00 -44.73
C ILE A 333 14.44 0.24 -44.11
N GLU A 334 14.46 1.38 -44.83
CA GLU A 334 15.05 2.62 -44.27
C GLU A 334 14.32 3.06 -42.98
N GLY A 335 13.01 2.96 -42.94
CA GLY A 335 12.21 3.26 -41.76
C GLY A 335 12.53 2.34 -40.59
N ALA A 336 12.67 1.04 -40.84
CA ALA A 336 13.01 0.03 -39.86
C ALA A 336 14.38 0.31 -39.19
N GLN A 337 15.40 0.67 -39.98
CA GLN A 337 16.70 1.04 -39.45
C GLN A 337 16.65 2.25 -38.50
N LYS A 338 15.83 3.24 -38.83
CA LYS A 338 15.61 4.40 -37.95
C LYS A 338 14.87 4.00 -36.66
N LEU A 339 13.83 3.15 -36.77
CA LEU A 339 13.06 2.67 -35.62
C LEU A 339 13.91 1.78 -34.69
N VAL A 340 14.77 0.90 -35.22
CA VAL A 340 15.70 0.12 -34.38
C VAL A 340 16.54 1.05 -33.50
N ARG A 341 17.12 2.10 -34.07
CA ARG A 341 17.98 3.03 -33.32
C ARG A 341 17.24 3.87 -32.28
N SER A 342 15.99 4.19 -32.51
CA SER A 342 15.19 5.07 -31.63
C SER A 342 14.28 4.34 -30.66
N HIS A 343 13.89 3.09 -30.93
CA HIS A 343 12.88 2.37 -30.16
C HIS A 343 13.35 1.02 -29.61
N VAL A 344 14.58 0.58 -29.90
CA VAL A 344 15.09 -0.71 -29.44
C VAL A 344 16.32 -0.51 -28.58
N THR A 345 16.29 -1.02 -27.36
CA THR A 345 17.41 -1.04 -26.41
C THR A 345 17.75 -2.49 -26.11
N LEU A 346 19.01 -2.90 -26.26
CA LEU A 346 19.45 -4.22 -25.88
C LEU A 346 19.89 -4.24 -24.41
N ILE A 347 19.49 -5.27 -23.69
CA ILE A 347 20.01 -5.62 -22.36
C ILE A 347 20.93 -6.81 -22.55
N ALA A 348 22.22 -6.61 -22.30
CA ALA A 348 23.26 -7.62 -22.47
C ALA A 348 24.33 -7.46 -21.39
N PRO A 349 24.94 -8.55 -20.91
CA PRO A 349 26.06 -8.48 -20.00
C PRO A 349 27.27 -7.82 -20.69
N ASN A 350 28.09 -7.13 -19.89
CA ASN A 350 29.36 -6.60 -20.38
C ASN A 350 30.34 -7.76 -20.52
N PRO A 351 30.85 -8.05 -21.74
CA PRO A 351 31.78 -9.19 -21.95
C PRO A 351 33.12 -9.06 -21.19
N ALA A 352 33.44 -7.86 -20.73
CA ALA A 352 34.67 -7.58 -19.97
C ALA A 352 34.48 -7.62 -18.45
N ALA A 353 33.24 -7.82 -17.97
CA ALA A 353 32.90 -7.90 -16.55
C ALA A 353 32.31 -9.27 -16.25
N ASP A 354 32.66 -9.81 -15.07
CA ASP A 354 32.02 -11.02 -14.52
C ASP A 354 30.69 -10.60 -13.87
N GLU A 355 29.68 -10.35 -14.70
CA GLU A 355 28.37 -9.92 -14.25
C GLU A 355 27.43 -11.13 -14.13
N GLU A 356 26.75 -11.23 -12.98
CA GLU A 356 25.70 -12.20 -12.78
C GLU A 356 24.41 -11.71 -13.42
N THR A 357 23.90 -12.43 -14.42
CA THR A 357 22.71 -12.06 -15.21
C THR A 357 21.41 -12.59 -14.62
N ASP A 358 21.21 -12.35 -13.32
CA ASP A 358 20.00 -12.76 -12.60
C ASP A 358 18.82 -11.79 -12.78
N VAL A 359 17.67 -12.12 -12.19
CA VAL A 359 16.45 -11.28 -12.31
C VAL A 359 16.63 -9.87 -11.73
N PRO A 360 17.23 -9.65 -10.54
CA PRO A 360 17.57 -8.31 -10.05
C PRO A 360 18.41 -7.50 -11.03
N TRP A 361 19.48 -8.07 -11.55
CA TRP A 361 20.35 -7.45 -12.56
C TRP A 361 19.56 -7.02 -13.81
N LEU A 362 18.72 -7.92 -14.33
CA LEU A 362 17.88 -7.66 -15.49
C LEU A 362 16.90 -6.49 -15.25
N LEU A 363 16.22 -6.50 -14.11
CA LEU A 363 15.22 -5.47 -13.78
C LEU A 363 15.87 -4.11 -13.52
N GLU A 364 17.08 -4.06 -12.99
CA GLU A 364 17.84 -2.81 -12.83
C GLU A 364 18.11 -2.15 -14.21
N ARG A 365 18.57 -2.94 -15.17
CA ARG A 365 18.85 -2.45 -16.54
C ARG A 365 17.57 -2.10 -17.28
N ALA A 366 16.52 -2.88 -17.09
CA ALA A 366 15.20 -2.56 -17.62
C ALA A 366 14.65 -1.26 -17.02
N THR A 367 14.88 -1.00 -15.73
CA THR A 367 14.54 0.29 -15.10
C THR A 367 15.30 1.45 -15.75
N ALA A 368 16.58 1.28 -16.00
CA ALA A 368 17.37 2.29 -16.71
C ALA A 368 16.84 2.54 -18.14
N ALA A 369 16.40 1.48 -18.84
CA ALA A 369 15.79 1.59 -20.15
C ALA A 369 14.44 2.33 -20.12
N VAL A 370 13.62 2.10 -19.10
CA VAL A 370 12.38 2.86 -18.90
C VAL A 370 12.67 4.34 -18.67
N ILE A 371 13.59 4.66 -17.76
CA ILE A 371 13.91 6.06 -17.41
C ILE A 371 14.57 6.81 -18.57
N ARG A 372 15.51 6.18 -19.28
CA ARG A 372 16.33 6.85 -20.32
C ARG A 372 15.66 6.86 -21.70
N HIS A 373 14.92 5.82 -22.04
CA HIS A 373 14.40 5.59 -23.38
C HIS A 373 12.88 5.46 -23.44
N GLY A 374 12.17 5.62 -22.32
CA GLY A 374 10.71 5.53 -22.26
C GLY A 374 10.17 4.13 -22.60
N THR A 375 10.95 3.09 -22.32
CA THR A 375 10.58 1.68 -22.62
C THR A 375 9.19 1.33 -22.12
N LYS A 376 8.40 0.69 -22.97
CA LYS A 376 7.03 0.24 -22.69
C LYS A 376 6.88 -1.29 -22.84
N MET A 377 7.89 -1.96 -23.39
CA MET A 377 7.92 -3.41 -23.55
C MET A 377 9.27 -3.96 -23.09
N LEU A 378 9.23 -5.05 -22.31
CA LEU A 378 10.41 -5.84 -21.93
C LEU A 378 10.24 -7.24 -22.49
N LEU A 379 11.08 -7.63 -23.46
CA LEU A 379 11.13 -8.98 -24.01
C LEU A 379 12.36 -9.71 -23.46
N ILE A 380 12.11 -10.86 -22.82
CA ILE A 380 13.15 -11.77 -22.28
C ILE A 380 13.09 -13.07 -23.10
N ASP A 381 14.14 -13.36 -23.85
CA ASP A 381 14.18 -14.48 -24.81
C ASP A 381 15.52 -15.21 -24.81
N PRO A 382 15.59 -16.42 -24.23
CA PRO A 382 14.58 -17.07 -23.40
C PRO A 382 14.82 -16.89 -21.89
N TRP A 383 13.83 -17.23 -21.06
CA TRP A 383 13.92 -17.26 -19.61
C TRP A 383 15.02 -18.17 -19.08
N ASN A 384 15.23 -19.30 -19.74
CA ASN A 384 16.18 -20.34 -19.31
C ASN A 384 17.65 -19.88 -19.32
N GLU A 385 17.96 -18.80 -20.03
CA GLU A 385 19.30 -18.21 -20.08
C GLU A 385 19.53 -17.11 -19.02
N VAL A 386 18.50 -16.75 -18.27
CA VAL A 386 18.64 -15.88 -17.10
C VAL A 386 19.20 -16.72 -15.95
N GLU A 387 20.22 -16.23 -15.24
CA GLU A 387 20.78 -16.95 -14.09
C GLU A 387 19.78 -17.11 -12.97
N HIS A 388 19.59 -18.37 -12.52
CA HIS A 388 18.65 -18.73 -11.48
C HIS A 388 19.33 -18.84 -10.11
N ARG A 389 19.53 -17.71 -9.44
CA ARG A 389 20.07 -17.67 -8.06
C ARG A 389 19.06 -18.17 -7.04
N ARG A 390 19.19 -19.43 -6.66
CA ARG A 390 18.36 -20.08 -5.65
C ARG A 390 18.99 -19.96 -4.27
N GLY A 391 18.14 -19.82 -3.25
CA GLY A 391 18.55 -20.04 -1.87
C GLY A 391 19.01 -21.49 -1.63
N ARG A 392 19.73 -21.73 -0.53
CA ARG A 392 20.35 -23.04 -0.24
C ARG A 392 19.37 -24.20 -0.27
N ASP A 393 18.14 -23.99 0.19
CA ASP A 393 17.08 -25.00 0.27
C ASP A 393 15.89 -24.70 -0.67
N GLU A 394 16.04 -23.75 -1.59
CA GLU A 394 14.99 -23.29 -2.50
C GLU A 394 14.92 -24.20 -3.74
N THR A 395 13.76 -24.77 -4.00
CA THR A 395 13.49 -25.54 -5.22
C THR A 395 13.38 -24.60 -6.44
N MET A 396 13.57 -25.12 -7.66
CA MET A 396 13.40 -24.35 -8.89
C MET A 396 11.97 -23.76 -8.99
N SER A 397 10.96 -24.49 -8.57
CA SER A 397 9.58 -24.02 -8.58
C SER A 397 9.35 -22.83 -7.63
N GLU A 398 9.90 -22.89 -6.41
CA GLU A 398 9.82 -21.79 -5.45
C GLU A 398 10.56 -20.54 -5.96
N TYR A 399 11.77 -20.72 -6.48
CA TYR A 399 12.53 -19.67 -7.13
C TYR A 399 11.73 -19.01 -8.27
N THR A 400 11.22 -19.82 -9.21
CA THR A 400 10.42 -19.33 -10.34
C THR A 400 9.18 -18.56 -9.83
N GLY A 401 8.53 -19.08 -8.80
CA GLY A 401 7.40 -18.41 -8.15
C GLY A 401 7.78 -17.04 -7.56
N ARG A 402 8.96 -16.93 -6.93
CA ARG A 402 9.51 -15.67 -6.38
C ARG A 402 9.94 -14.70 -7.48
N ALA A 403 10.68 -15.17 -8.46
CA ALA A 403 11.16 -14.40 -9.60
C ALA A 403 10.00 -13.77 -10.40
N LEU A 404 8.97 -14.56 -10.73
CA LEU A 404 7.79 -14.06 -11.43
C LEU A 404 6.98 -13.04 -10.59
N ARG A 405 6.96 -13.17 -9.25
CA ARG A 405 6.36 -12.12 -8.40
C ARG A 405 7.14 -10.82 -8.48
N MET A 406 8.47 -10.89 -8.49
CA MET A 406 9.36 -9.73 -8.60
C MET A 406 9.15 -9.03 -9.96
N ILE A 407 9.17 -9.80 -11.05
CA ILE A 407 8.92 -9.29 -12.40
C ILE A 407 7.53 -8.63 -12.47
N LYS A 408 6.47 -9.29 -12.03
CA LYS A 408 5.11 -8.71 -12.07
C LYS A 408 4.96 -7.41 -11.27
N ARG A 409 5.58 -7.34 -10.09
CA ARG A 409 5.60 -6.10 -9.29
C ARG A 409 6.29 -4.98 -10.05
N TRP A 410 7.44 -5.28 -10.65
CA TRP A 410 8.19 -4.32 -11.46
C TRP A 410 7.38 -3.86 -12.68
N LEU A 411 6.75 -4.79 -13.43
CA LEU A 411 5.89 -4.46 -14.56
C LEU A 411 4.75 -3.50 -14.16
N ALA A 412 4.12 -3.76 -13.00
CA ALA A 412 3.05 -2.91 -12.48
C ALA A 412 3.57 -1.50 -12.10
N GLN A 413 4.73 -1.42 -11.44
CA GLN A 413 5.34 -0.14 -11.04
C GLN A 413 5.79 0.72 -12.23
N MET A 414 6.29 0.07 -13.29
CA MET A 414 6.85 0.75 -14.47
C MET A 414 5.85 0.87 -15.62
N GLU A 415 4.63 0.31 -15.46
CA GLU A 415 3.59 0.27 -16.49
C GLU A 415 4.08 -0.34 -17.82
N VAL A 416 4.77 -1.47 -17.76
CA VAL A 416 5.42 -2.14 -18.89
C VAL A 416 4.70 -3.44 -19.24
N LEU A 417 4.63 -3.77 -20.55
CA LEU A 417 4.30 -5.10 -21.03
C LEU A 417 5.55 -5.98 -20.98
N GLY A 418 5.56 -7.00 -20.11
CA GLY A 418 6.59 -8.04 -20.09
C GLY A 418 6.22 -9.18 -21.01
N ILE A 419 7.13 -9.56 -21.91
CA ILE A 419 7.00 -10.74 -22.78
C ILE A 419 8.11 -11.71 -22.40
N LEU A 420 7.74 -12.89 -21.93
CA LEU A 420 8.66 -13.89 -21.43
C LEU A 420 8.57 -15.16 -22.29
N VAL A 421 9.64 -15.45 -23.01
CA VAL A 421 9.75 -16.70 -23.82
C VAL A 421 10.27 -17.82 -22.94
N VAL A 422 9.53 -18.91 -22.89
CA VAL A 422 9.85 -20.08 -22.05
C VAL A 422 9.80 -21.36 -22.87
N HIS A 423 10.60 -22.35 -22.48
CA HIS A 423 10.62 -23.64 -23.13
C HIS A 423 9.68 -24.65 -22.44
N PRO A 424 9.08 -25.61 -23.17
CA PRO A 424 8.30 -26.69 -22.58
C PRO A 424 9.20 -27.69 -21.85
N THR A 425 8.62 -28.48 -20.95
CA THR A 425 9.27 -29.65 -20.34
C THR A 425 9.60 -30.69 -21.40
N LYS A 426 10.48 -31.64 -21.07
CA LYS A 426 10.78 -32.80 -21.93
C LYS A 426 9.53 -33.62 -22.26
N GLU A 427 8.58 -33.70 -21.30
CA GLU A 427 7.30 -34.39 -21.52
C GLU A 427 6.33 -33.53 -22.35
N GLY A 428 6.25 -32.25 -22.09
CA GLY A 428 5.48 -31.32 -22.89
C GLY A 428 5.94 -31.29 -24.35
N ALA A 429 7.26 -31.42 -24.60
CA ALA A 429 7.81 -31.48 -25.93
C ALA A 429 7.44 -32.73 -26.74
N LYS A 430 6.86 -33.75 -26.11
CA LYS A 430 6.36 -34.97 -26.77
C LYS A 430 4.88 -34.94 -27.11
N LYS A 431 4.14 -33.96 -26.65
CA LYS A 431 2.71 -33.77 -26.92
C LYS A 431 2.47 -33.24 -28.33
N ASP A 432 1.26 -33.47 -28.80
CA ASP A 432 0.81 -32.81 -30.03
C ASP A 432 0.67 -31.29 -29.81
N ALA A 433 0.87 -30.51 -30.86
CA ALA A 433 0.82 -29.06 -30.81
C ALA A 433 -0.53 -28.54 -30.28
N ALA A 434 -1.62 -29.22 -30.54
CA ALA A 434 -2.96 -28.88 -30.07
C ALA A 434 -3.14 -29.05 -28.56
N ASP A 435 -2.43 -30.01 -27.96
CA ASP A 435 -2.55 -30.40 -26.56
C ASP A 435 -1.57 -29.65 -25.65
N LEU A 436 -0.64 -28.90 -26.24
CA LEU A 436 0.35 -28.13 -25.48
C LEU A 436 -0.33 -26.98 -24.73
N THR A 437 -0.02 -26.88 -23.44
CA THR A 437 -0.59 -25.88 -22.52
C THR A 437 0.52 -25.14 -21.76
N LEU A 438 0.17 -24.07 -21.07
CA LEU A 438 1.11 -23.35 -20.19
C LEU A 438 1.56 -24.18 -18.96
N TYR A 439 0.88 -25.27 -18.62
CA TYR A 439 1.30 -26.19 -17.57
C TYR A 439 2.42 -27.14 -18.02
N ASP A 440 2.66 -27.22 -19.32
CA ASP A 440 3.74 -28.01 -19.91
C ASP A 440 5.05 -27.23 -20.01
N VAL A 441 5.10 -26.00 -19.49
CA VAL A 441 6.30 -25.17 -19.43
C VAL A 441 7.27 -25.72 -18.40
N ALA A 442 8.57 -25.73 -18.73
CA ALA A 442 9.62 -26.20 -17.83
C ALA A 442 9.63 -25.42 -16.50
N ASP A 443 10.02 -26.11 -15.46
CA ASP A 443 10.33 -25.61 -14.12
C ASP A 443 9.16 -25.21 -13.23
N SER A 444 7.96 -24.84 -13.74
CA SER A 444 6.87 -24.52 -12.80
C SER A 444 5.50 -24.24 -13.42
N ALA A 445 4.45 -24.74 -12.77
CA ALA A 445 3.06 -24.30 -12.98
C ALA A 445 2.85 -22.79 -12.71
N HIS A 446 3.82 -22.13 -12.09
CA HIS A 446 3.73 -20.69 -11.82
C HIS A 446 3.64 -19.84 -13.08
N PHE A 447 4.17 -20.26 -14.22
CA PHE A 447 3.99 -19.57 -15.49
C PHE A 447 2.51 -19.51 -15.87
N ALA A 448 1.82 -20.64 -15.84
CA ALA A 448 0.38 -20.70 -16.11
C ALA A 448 -0.43 -19.85 -15.12
N ASN A 449 -0.09 -19.89 -13.83
CA ASN A 449 -0.84 -19.22 -12.78
C ASN A 449 -0.64 -17.69 -12.79
N LYS A 450 0.59 -17.22 -13.04
CA LYS A 450 0.96 -15.79 -12.91
C LYS A 450 0.86 -15.01 -14.20
N ALA A 451 0.88 -15.65 -15.38
CA ALA A 451 0.67 -14.97 -16.65
C ALA A 451 -0.67 -14.24 -16.67
N ASP A 452 -0.70 -13.07 -17.26
CA ASP A 452 -1.92 -12.34 -17.60
C ASP A 452 -2.39 -12.73 -18.99
N LEU A 453 -1.44 -12.93 -19.91
CA LEU A 453 -1.65 -13.44 -21.25
C LEU A 453 -0.72 -14.66 -21.47
N GLY A 454 -1.22 -15.69 -22.12
CA GLY A 454 -0.45 -16.88 -22.42
C GLY A 454 -0.63 -17.31 -23.86
N VAL A 455 0.47 -17.45 -24.59
CA VAL A 455 0.45 -17.81 -26.02
C VAL A 455 1.32 -19.04 -26.26
N MET A 456 0.79 -19.98 -27.03
CA MET A 456 1.53 -21.16 -27.50
C MET A 456 1.80 -21.01 -29.00
N VAL A 457 3.05 -21.18 -29.37
CA VAL A 457 3.51 -21.11 -30.78
C VAL A 457 3.94 -22.53 -31.21
N ALA A 458 3.28 -23.07 -32.19
CA ALA A 458 3.55 -24.44 -32.67
C ALA A 458 3.51 -24.50 -34.18
N ARG A 459 4.51 -25.12 -34.80
CA ARG A 459 4.49 -25.43 -36.23
C ARG A 459 3.45 -26.50 -36.49
N LEU A 460 2.62 -26.32 -37.47
CA LEU A 460 1.60 -27.29 -37.88
C LEU A 460 2.07 -28.05 -39.12
N GLY A 461 1.92 -29.37 -39.13
CA GLY A 461 2.35 -30.21 -40.22
C GLY A 461 3.82 -30.63 -40.17
N ASN A 462 4.43 -30.84 -41.33
CA ASN A 462 5.81 -31.28 -41.44
C ASN A 462 6.82 -30.14 -41.15
N PRO A 463 8.10 -30.46 -40.86
CA PRO A 463 9.14 -29.44 -40.65
C PRO A 463 9.33 -28.48 -41.82
N GLU A 464 8.95 -28.88 -43.02
CA GLU A 464 9.02 -28.05 -44.24
C GLU A 464 7.83 -27.14 -44.43
N ASP A 465 6.74 -27.33 -43.69
CA ASP A 465 5.55 -26.49 -43.78
C ASP A 465 5.82 -25.11 -43.16
N THR A 466 5.20 -24.10 -43.77
CA THR A 466 5.34 -22.70 -43.33
C THR A 466 4.23 -22.28 -42.37
N VAL A 467 3.24 -23.14 -42.14
CA VAL A 467 2.07 -22.82 -41.31
C VAL A 467 2.43 -23.02 -39.82
N THR A 468 2.20 -21.95 -39.07
CA THR A 468 2.41 -21.91 -37.61
C THR A 468 1.12 -21.59 -36.90
N GLY A 469 0.71 -22.45 -35.96
CA GLY A 469 -0.43 -22.23 -35.08
C GLY A 469 -0.03 -21.29 -33.94
N ILE A 470 -0.87 -20.30 -33.71
CA ILE A 470 -0.80 -19.38 -32.58
C ILE A 470 -2.06 -19.60 -31.74
N LYS A 471 -1.87 -20.16 -30.53
CA LYS A 471 -2.95 -20.46 -29.60
C LYS A 471 -2.90 -19.49 -28.43
N SER A 472 -3.96 -18.70 -28.25
CA SER A 472 -4.20 -17.97 -27.01
C SER A 472 -4.65 -18.97 -25.94
N ALA A 473 -3.72 -19.37 -25.06
CA ALA A 473 -3.94 -20.37 -24.03
C ALA A 473 -4.48 -19.77 -22.73
N LYS A 474 -4.24 -18.47 -22.49
CA LYS A 474 -4.71 -17.75 -21.31
C LYS A 474 -4.95 -16.28 -21.62
N VAL A 475 -6.09 -15.77 -21.17
CA VAL A 475 -6.44 -14.34 -21.14
C VAL A 475 -7.07 -14.05 -19.78
N ARG A 476 -6.48 -13.15 -18.99
CA ARG A 476 -6.98 -12.83 -17.64
C ARG A 476 -8.25 -11.99 -17.68
N TYR A 477 -8.28 -10.96 -18.53
CA TYR A 477 -9.43 -10.05 -18.66
C TYR A 477 -10.19 -10.36 -19.92
N GLN A 478 -11.31 -11.05 -19.77
CA GLN A 478 -12.21 -11.42 -20.87
C GLN A 478 -13.54 -10.66 -20.70
N PRO A 479 -14.09 -10.15 -21.76
CA PRO A 479 -13.67 -10.25 -23.17
C PRO A 479 -12.69 -9.15 -23.64
N GLU A 480 -12.33 -8.18 -22.80
CA GLU A 480 -11.62 -6.95 -23.18
C GLU A 480 -10.28 -7.24 -23.89
N ALA A 481 -9.50 -8.15 -23.33
CA ALA A 481 -8.19 -8.56 -23.87
C ALA A 481 -8.28 -9.81 -24.79
N GLY A 482 -9.49 -10.26 -25.11
CA GLY A 482 -9.74 -11.42 -25.96
C GLY A 482 -10.28 -12.62 -25.20
N ARG A 483 -10.13 -13.83 -25.78
CA ARG A 483 -10.57 -15.11 -25.23
C ARG A 483 -9.64 -16.24 -25.69
N PRO A 484 -9.56 -17.37 -25.01
CA PRO A 484 -8.83 -18.53 -25.51
C PRO A 484 -9.31 -18.94 -26.91
N GLY A 485 -8.35 -19.29 -27.78
CA GLY A 485 -8.62 -19.70 -29.16
C GLY A 485 -7.33 -19.78 -29.95
N ASN A 486 -7.43 -20.08 -31.24
CA ASN A 486 -6.27 -20.26 -32.10
C ASN A 486 -6.47 -19.68 -33.49
N ILE A 487 -5.36 -19.33 -34.13
CA ILE A 487 -5.28 -19.03 -35.56
C ILE A 487 -4.04 -19.69 -36.15
N SER A 488 -3.93 -19.66 -37.46
CA SER A 488 -2.71 -20.01 -38.18
C SER A 488 -2.13 -18.77 -38.85
N LEU A 489 -0.82 -18.62 -38.78
CA LEU A 489 0.00 -17.65 -39.52
C LEU A 489 0.90 -18.40 -40.49
N THR A 490 1.23 -17.77 -41.61
CA THR A 490 2.18 -18.30 -42.60
C THR A 490 3.55 -17.67 -42.35
N TYR A 491 4.59 -18.49 -42.23
CA TYR A 491 5.97 -18.04 -42.09
C TYR A 491 6.64 -17.88 -43.47
N ASP A 492 7.02 -16.67 -43.80
CA ASP A 492 7.81 -16.40 -45.00
C ASP A 492 9.31 -16.68 -44.70
N ARG A 493 9.88 -17.67 -45.34
CA ARG A 493 11.27 -18.11 -45.14
C ARG A 493 12.31 -17.12 -45.67
N GLU A 494 11.99 -16.40 -46.74
CA GLU A 494 12.89 -15.42 -47.36
C GLU A 494 12.92 -14.15 -46.51
N ARG A 495 11.77 -13.67 -46.14
CA ARG A 495 11.59 -12.48 -45.30
C ARG A 495 11.83 -12.73 -43.82
N ARG A 496 11.71 -13.98 -43.38
CA ARG A 496 11.80 -14.45 -42.00
C ARG A 496 10.80 -13.77 -41.05
N VAL A 497 9.57 -13.62 -41.53
CA VAL A 497 8.46 -12.99 -40.79
C VAL A 497 7.18 -13.79 -40.95
N PHE A 498 6.20 -13.50 -40.10
CA PHE A 498 4.86 -14.09 -40.20
C PHE A 498 3.89 -13.15 -40.93
N SER A 499 3.02 -13.73 -41.76
CA SER A 499 1.89 -13.08 -42.40
C SER A 499 0.57 -13.80 -42.08
N GLN A 500 -0.57 -13.10 -42.25
CA GLN A 500 -1.92 -13.65 -42.05
C GLN A 500 -2.46 -14.34 -43.30
#